data_398e7e82e6607a5236040e7048407bea
#
_entry.id   398e7e82e6607a5236040e7048407bea
#
_cell.length_a   1.000
_cell.length_b   1.000
_cell.length_c   1.000
_cell.angle_alpha   90.00
_cell.angle_beta   90.00
_cell.angle_gamma   90.00
#
_symmetry.space_group_name_H-M   'P 1'
#
loop_
_entity.id
_entity.type
_entity.pdbx_description
1 polymer ?
#
loop_
_entity_poly.entity_id
_entity_poly.type
_entity_poly.pdbx_seq_one_letter_code
_entity_poly.pdbx_strand_id
1 'polypeptide(L)'
;MFTQLKRGRTAAMVFLAGMTVSASAEAQQDDRLSIHGSATIAYGKSDRLPVTGITKDGTSDYQILALQFGYKISDKDRVVTQLLHRKIGSSPLNAVTPAIDPVWAFYEHRFDNGLTVKAGRNPLPRGIFNEIRYIGTLLPLFRVGNAVYGETLEFVDGVVLRKPFDLGSDWSIDATLFGGGYDLKAQIPTSTGVSVVNTRNENTVGGQLWVNTPIDGVRVGAFANNYMSTPSATLPEAQRPNRTTTFLYSAEAVFSKAFARAEYTTFKQTKSPNFVDFSSYYVQAGVNPTEQLTLVAEYNDGRNMVRFANTPIPNLALPLNQDVALGVSYKPSAQVAFKLEGHRVEGYQFDTPVPSVIVPTAPPLVARLAPAQRTYYGLLSVAFSF
;
A
#
# COMPACT_ATOMS: atom_id res chain seq x y z
N MET A 1 36.37 24.43 -25.11
CA MET A 1 37.09 23.95 -23.94
C MET A 1 36.47 24.61 -22.72
N PHE A 2 35.34 24.09 -22.23
CA PHE A 2 34.68 24.59 -21.01
C PHE A 2 34.33 23.38 -20.14
N THR A 3 34.89 23.41 -18.96
CA THR A 3 34.86 22.43 -17.91
C THR A 3 33.48 22.41 -17.26
N GLN A 4 32.74 21.30 -17.38
CA GLN A 4 31.50 21.05 -16.61
C GLN A 4 31.87 20.62 -15.20
N LEU A 5 31.57 21.47 -14.24
CA LEU A 5 31.74 21.18 -12.80
C LEU A 5 30.66 20.16 -12.37
N LYS A 6 31.14 19.07 -11.81
CA LYS A 6 30.34 18.06 -11.06
C LYS A 6 29.69 18.72 -9.83
N ARG A 7 28.40 19.00 -9.90
CA ARG A 7 27.54 19.28 -8.74
C ARG A 7 26.79 18.01 -8.38
N GLY A 8 27.21 17.32 -7.33
CA GLY A 8 26.49 16.11 -6.90
C GLY A 8 27.13 15.32 -5.76
N ARG A 9 27.67 15.99 -4.72
CA ARG A 9 28.22 15.24 -3.57
C ARG A 9 28.12 15.93 -2.20
N THR A 10 27.19 16.83 -1.96
CA THR A 10 27.17 17.54 -0.66
C THR A 10 25.80 17.59 0.04
N ALA A 11 24.77 16.95 -0.48
CA ALA A 11 23.43 17.03 0.12
C ALA A 11 23.14 15.94 1.19
N ALA A 12 23.95 14.90 1.28
CA ALA A 12 23.67 13.77 2.19
C ALA A 12 24.27 13.92 3.61
N MET A 13 25.11 14.89 3.87
CA MET A 13 25.81 15.02 5.17
C MET A 13 25.30 16.11 6.10
N VAL A 14 24.38 16.95 5.69
CA VAL A 14 23.90 18.08 6.51
C VAL A 14 22.67 17.74 7.37
N PHE A 15 22.01 16.61 7.15
CA PHE A 15 20.77 16.28 7.84
C PHE A 15 20.94 15.54 9.17
N LEU A 16 22.14 15.04 9.50
CA LEU A 16 22.36 14.31 10.76
C LEU A 16 22.73 15.21 11.96
N ALA A 17 23.04 16.46 11.76
CA ALA A 17 23.55 17.35 12.83
C ALA A 17 22.48 18.28 13.45
N GLY A 18 21.22 18.22 13.00
CA GLY A 18 20.18 19.15 13.40
C GLY A 18 19.02 18.60 14.24
N MET A 19 19.02 17.31 14.59
CA MET A 19 17.88 16.70 15.32
C MET A 19 18.13 16.48 16.83
N THR A 20 18.89 17.34 17.48
CA THR A 20 18.75 17.54 18.93
C THR A 20 17.75 18.66 19.17
N VAL A 21 16.50 18.52 18.72
CA VAL A 21 15.41 19.31 19.25
C VAL A 21 15.00 18.65 20.55
N SER A 22 15.56 19.12 21.64
CA SER A 22 14.96 19.00 22.95
C SER A 22 13.61 19.71 22.88
N ALA A 23 12.56 18.98 22.59
CA ALA A 23 11.20 19.47 22.66
C ALA A 23 10.77 19.52 24.15
N SER A 24 11.38 20.42 24.89
CA SER A 24 10.81 20.99 26.11
C SER A 24 10.13 22.32 25.72
N ALA A 25 9.16 22.26 24.83
CA ALA A 25 8.10 23.22 24.78
C ALA A 25 6.98 22.65 25.66
N GLU A 26 6.97 23.00 26.93
CA GLU A 26 5.75 23.08 27.72
C GLU A 26 4.87 24.17 27.14
N ALA A 27 4.42 24.00 25.89
CA ALA A 27 3.21 24.59 25.43
C ALA A 27 2.12 23.99 26.30
N GLN A 28 1.31 24.79 26.90
CA GLN A 28 0.08 24.42 27.64
C GLN A 28 -0.68 23.51 26.68
N GLN A 29 -0.49 22.18 26.85
CA GLN A 29 -0.99 21.17 25.94
C GLN A 29 -2.48 21.14 26.21
N ASP A 30 -3.25 21.73 25.31
CA ASP A 30 -4.70 21.53 25.32
C ASP A 30 -4.90 20.02 25.16
N ASP A 31 -5.37 19.34 26.21
CA ASP A 31 -5.62 17.89 26.23
C ASP A 31 -6.56 17.44 25.10
N ARG A 32 -7.14 18.39 24.37
CA ARG A 32 -8.01 18.17 23.22
C ARG A 32 -7.26 18.04 21.90
N LEU A 33 -6.06 18.60 21.78
CA LEU A 33 -5.27 18.55 20.54
C LEU A 33 -4.21 17.46 20.65
N SER A 34 -4.21 16.52 19.69
CA SER A 34 -3.14 15.55 19.51
C SER A 34 -2.47 15.74 18.16
N ILE A 35 -1.13 15.70 18.15
CA ILE A 35 -0.34 15.78 16.92
C ILE A 35 0.58 14.57 16.89
N HIS A 36 0.53 13.80 15.79
CA HIS A 36 1.38 12.67 15.56
C HIS A 36 2.05 12.79 14.19
N GLY A 37 3.32 12.47 14.14
CA GLY A 37 4.10 12.51 12.92
C GLY A 37 4.80 11.20 12.63
N SER A 38 4.98 10.92 11.35
CA SER A 38 5.79 9.81 10.87
C SER A 38 6.59 10.25 9.65
N ALA A 39 7.85 9.89 9.62
CA ALA A 39 8.74 10.15 8.50
C ALA A 39 9.51 8.87 8.17
N THR A 40 9.53 8.47 6.90
CA THR A 40 10.38 7.39 6.43
C THR A 40 11.11 7.86 5.18
N ILE A 41 12.43 7.76 5.19
CA ILE A 41 13.32 8.13 4.08
C ILE A 41 14.15 6.91 3.73
N ALA A 42 14.35 6.67 2.43
CA ALA A 42 15.13 5.55 1.97
C ALA A 42 16.07 5.91 0.82
N TYR A 43 17.12 5.13 0.70
CA TYR A 43 17.95 4.99 -0.50
C TYR A 43 17.78 3.59 -1.06
N GLY A 44 17.48 3.49 -2.36
CA GLY A 44 17.36 2.23 -3.06
C GLY A 44 18.21 2.17 -4.32
N LYS A 45 18.63 0.95 -4.70
CA LYS A 45 19.33 0.71 -5.94
C LYS A 45 18.97 -0.66 -6.51
N SER A 46 18.65 -0.69 -7.81
CA SER A 46 18.43 -1.94 -8.56
C SER A 46 19.67 -2.29 -9.37
N ASP A 47 19.79 -3.56 -9.74
CA ASP A 47 20.89 -4.03 -10.58
C ASP A 47 20.65 -3.73 -12.07
N ARG A 48 19.37 -3.78 -12.53
CA ARG A 48 19.06 -3.73 -13.97
C ARG A 48 17.82 -2.93 -14.31
N LEU A 49 16.65 -3.42 -13.96
CA LEU A 49 15.38 -2.81 -14.31
C LEU A 49 14.86 -1.91 -13.19
N PRO A 50 14.30 -0.74 -13.51
CA PRO A 50 13.65 0.07 -12.51
C PRO A 50 12.36 -0.59 -12.06
N VAL A 51 12.17 -0.66 -10.76
CA VAL A 51 11.00 -1.27 -10.12
C VAL A 51 10.60 -0.47 -8.89
N THR A 52 9.31 -0.22 -8.75
CA THR A 52 8.74 0.56 -7.63
C THR A 52 9.44 1.92 -7.38
N GLY A 53 9.91 2.58 -8.45
CA GLY A 53 10.62 3.85 -8.38
C GLY A 53 12.11 3.77 -8.14
N ILE A 54 12.67 2.56 -7.92
CA ILE A 54 14.09 2.34 -7.65
C ILE A 54 14.82 2.04 -8.95
N THR A 55 15.87 2.81 -9.26
CA THR A 55 16.62 2.71 -10.51
C THR A 55 18.00 2.07 -10.30
N LYS A 56 18.65 1.68 -11.41
CA LYS A 56 20.02 1.15 -11.40
C LYS A 56 21.07 2.20 -10.99
N ASP A 57 20.77 3.48 -11.18
CA ASP A 57 21.67 4.57 -10.83
C ASP A 57 21.59 4.96 -9.35
N GLY A 58 20.63 4.37 -8.65
CA GLY A 58 20.30 4.66 -7.26
C GLY A 58 19.27 5.77 -7.13
N THR A 59 18.47 5.68 -6.09
CA THR A 59 17.33 6.57 -5.81
C THR A 59 17.38 6.99 -4.35
N SER A 60 17.60 8.28 -4.09
CA SER A 60 17.55 8.89 -2.75
C SER A 60 16.26 9.66 -2.48
N ASP A 61 15.46 9.84 -3.52
CA ASP A 61 14.19 10.57 -3.52
C ASP A 61 13.04 9.60 -3.25
N TYR A 62 13.14 8.91 -2.11
CA TYR A 62 12.23 7.85 -1.70
C TYR A 62 11.79 8.13 -0.27
N GLN A 63 10.60 8.77 -0.12
CA GLN A 63 10.18 9.29 1.17
C GLN A 63 8.66 9.25 1.36
N ILE A 64 8.26 9.02 2.61
CA ILE A 64 6.88 9.06 3.08
C ILE A 64 6.88 9.87 4.38
N LEU A 65 6.18 11.00 4.38
CA LEU A 65 6.04 11.89 5.53
C LEU A 65 4.55 12.05 5.82
N ALA A 66 4.11 11.71 7.02
CA ALA A 66 2.73 11.86 7.44
C ALA A 66 2.65 12.74 8.69
N LEU A 67 1.68 13.63 8.74
CA LEU A 67 1.38 14.47 9.89
C LEU A 67 -0.12 14.41 10.18
N GLN A 68 -0.48 13.94 11.36
CA GLN A 68 -1.86 13.76 11.79
C GLN A 68 -2.19 14.73 12.93
N PHE A 69 -3.33 15.38 12.79
CA PHE A 69 -3.94 16.23 13.80
C PHE A 69 -5.25 15.58 14.26
N GLY A 70 -5.41 15.44 15.55
CA GLY A 70 -6.65 15.01 16.18
C GLY A 70 -7.15 16.11 17.11
N TYR A 71 -8.43 16.49 17.00
CA TYR A 71 -9.06 17.42 17.93
C TYR A 71 -10.27 16.78 18.59
N LYS A 72 -10.21 16.64 19.92
CA LYS A 72 -11.28 16.09 20.76
C LYS A 72 -12.28 17.20 21.06
N ILE A 73 -13.47 17.13 20.48
CA ILE A 73 -14.55 18.08 20.71
C ILE A 73 -15.23 17.75 22.06
N SER A 74 -15.50 16.46 22.28
CA SER A 74 -16.05 15.90 23.50
C SER A 74 -15.47 14.51 23.79
N ASP A 75 -15.91 13.81 24.84
CA ASP A 75 -15.48 12.43 25.09
C ASP A 75 -15.95 11.45 24.00
N LYS A 76 -16.97 11.82 23.25
CA LYS A 76 -17.56 10.99 22.19
C LYS A 76 -17.21 11.48 20.78
N ASP A 77 -16.75 12.72 20.64
CA ASP A 77 -16.63 13.42 19.38
C ASP A 77 -15.21 13.88 19.10
N ARG A 78 -14.68 13.56 17.94
CA ARG A 78 -13.38 14.08 17.49
C ARG A 78 -13.33 14.32 15.97
N VAL A 79 -12.43 15.19 15.57
CA VAL A 79 -12.04 15.41 14.19
C VAL A 79 -10.60 14.95 14.02
N VAL A 80 -10.32 14.27 12.93
CA VAL A 80 -8.97 13.80 12.56
C VAL A 80 -8.64 14.24 11.15
N THR A 81 -7.45 14.82 10.97
CA THR A 81 -6.91 15.15 9.65
C THR A 81 -5.50 14.61 9.55
N GLN A 82 -5.16 13.94 8.45
CA GLN A 82 -3.80 13.49 8.15
C GLN A 82 -3.36 14.00 6.79
N LEU A 83 -2.24 14.71 6.79
CA LEU A 83 -1.55 15.17 5.60
C LEU A 83 -0.42 14.18 5.27
N LEU A 84 -0.29 13.83 4.00
CA LEU A 84 0.74 12.93 3.50
C LEU A 84 1.57 13.64 2.43
N HIS A 85 2.88 13.64 2.58
CA HIS A 85 3.82 13.83 1.48
C HIS A 85 4.43 12.49 1.13
N ARG A 86 4.35 12.10 -0.14
CA ARG A 86 4.91 10.85 -0.62
C ARG A 86 5.63 11.08 -1.93
N LYS A 87 6.88 10.65 -1.97
CA LYS A 87 7.67 10.58 -3.18
C LYS A 87 8.33 9.21 -3.28
N ILE A 88 8.16 8.56 -4.42
CA ILE A 88 8.57 7.18 -4.63
C ILE A 88 9.56 7.17 -5.80
N GLY A 89 10.72 7.78 -5.57
CA GLY A 89 11.81 7.84 -6.54
C GLY A 89 11.35 8.23 -7.94
N SER A 90 11.66 7.40 -8.93
CA SER A 90 11.30 7.60 -10.33
C SER A 90 9.94 6.98 -10.72
N SER A 91 9.11 6.56 -9.75
CA SER A 91 7.83 5.93 -10.05
C SER A 91 6.95 6.84 -10.91
N PRO A 92 6.36 6.35 -12.00
CA PRO A 92 5.40 7.11 -12.82
C PRO A 92 4.19 7.61 -12.02
N LEU A 93 3.84 6.99 -10.89
CA LEU A 93 2.74 7.42 -10.02
C LEU A 93 2.97 8.80 -9.40
N ASN A 94 4.21 9.29 -9.31
CA ASN A 94 4.50 10.64 -8.84
C ASN A 94 3.80 11.72 -9.70
N ALA A 95 3.53 11.44 -10.98
CA ALA A 95 2.86 12.38 -11.87
C ALA A 95 1.41 12.70 -11.47
N VAL A 96 0.75 11.81 -10.72
CA VAL A 96 -0.64 11.97 -10.26
C VAL A 96 -0.76 12.00 -8.73
N THR A 97 0.38 12.07 -8.03
CA THR A 97 0.42 12.16 -6.58
C THR A 97 0.63 13.63 -6.20
N PRO A 98 -0.28 14.27 -5.46
CA PRO A 98 -0.10 15.64 -4.98
C PRO A 98 1.15 15.76 -4.10
N ALA A 99 1.77 16.94 -4.08
CA ALA A 99 2.90 17.21 -3.19
C ALA A 99 2.51 17.05 -1.71
N ILE A 100 1.28 17.43 -1.36
CA ILE A 100 0.65 17.18 -0.06
C ILE A 100 -0.75 16.66 -0.35
N ASP A 101 -1.08 15.49 0.18
CA ASP A 101 -2.37 14.83 0.02
C ASP A 101 -3.08 14.74 1.38
N PRO A 102 -4.27 15.32 1.56
CA PRO A 102 -5.07 15.09 2.76
C PRO A 102 -5.71 13.70 2.70
N VAL A 103 -4.94 12.68 3.10
CA VAL A 103 -5.35 11.27 3.00
C VAL A 103 -6.43 10.89 3.98
N TRP A 104 -6.54 11.60 5.13
CA TRP A 104 -7.64 11.47 6.05
C TRP A 104 -8.15 12.85 6.45
N ALA A 105 -9.48 12.98 6.53
CA ALA A 105 -10.16 14.18 7.01
C ALA A 105 -11.59 13.78 7.40
N PHE A 106 -11.83 13.42 8.64
CA PHE A 106 -13.12 12.91 9.07
C PHE A 106 -13.49 13.36 10.48
N TYR A 107 -14.80 13.42 10.72
CA TYR A 107 -15.41 13.48 12.03
C TYR A 107 -15.74 12.07 12.52
N GLU A 108 -15.54 11.80 13.80
CA GLU A 108 -15.86 10.54 14.48
C GLU A 108 -16.76 10.79 15.69
N HIS A 109 -17.84 10.00 15.77
CA HIS A 109 -18.71 9.93 16.95
C HIS A 109 -18.75 8.51 17.50
N ARG A 110 -18.62 8.38 18.84
CA ARG A 110 -18.75 7.11 19.57
C ARG A 110 -20.01 7.08 20.39
N PHE A 111 -20.85 6.11 20.12
CA PHE A 111 -22.08 5.85 20.88
C PHE A 111 -21.78 4.98 22.10
N ASP A 112 -22.63 5.07 23.14
CA ASP A 112 -22.48 4.30 24.39
C ASP A 112 -22.56 2.78 24.17
N ASN A 113 -23.22 2.34 23.12
CA ASN A 113 -23.34 0.92 22.74
C ASN A 113 -22.10 0.38 21.99
N GLY A 114 -21.01 1.13 21.93
CA GLY A 114 -19.76 0.77 21.24
C GLY A 114 -19.75 1.00 19.73
N LEU A 115 -20.86 1.45 19.13
CA LEU A 115 -20.89 1.83 17.72
C LEU A 115 -20.07 3.10 17.51
N THR A 116 -19.17 3.10 16.53
CA THR A 116 -18.44 4.29 16.08
C THR A 116 -18.87 4.62 14.65
N VAL A 117 -19.20 5.89 14.42
CA VAL A 117 -19.54 6.44 13.10
C VAL A 117 -18.49 7.45 12.72
N LYS A 118 -17.93 7.31 11.52
CA LYS A 118 -16.99 8.28 10.92
C LYS A 118 -17.58 8.82 9.63
N ALA A 119 -17.47 10.12 9.39
CA ALA A 119 -17.94 10.77 8.16
C ALA A 119 -16.85 11.69 7.61
N GLY A 120 -16.58 11.59 6.30
CA GLY A 120 -15.53 12.34 5.61
C GLY A 120 -14.59 11.44 4.83
N ARG A 121 -13.34 11.84 4.66
CA ARG A 121 -12.28 11.02 4.07
C ARG A 121 -11.67 10.13 5.14
N ASN A 122 -12.04 8.88 5.12
CA ASN A 122 -11.64 7.87 6.10
C ASN A 122 -10.57 6.94 5.54
N PRO A 123 -9.64 6.41 6.38
CA PRO A 123 -8.85 5.25 5.96
C PRO A 123 -9.79 4.11 5.54
N LEU A 124 -9.53 3.50 4.38
CA LEU A 124 -10.29 2.34 3.95
C LEU A 124 -9.98 1.16 4.89
N PRO A 125 -10.98 0.56 5.55
CA PRO A 125 -10.76 -0.59 6.44
C PRO A 125 -10.47 -1.83 5.60
N ARG A 126 -9.21 -2.00 5.20
CA ARG A 126 -8.78 -3.05 4.27
C ARG A 126 -7.52 -3.73 4.76
N GLY A 127 -7.69 -4.98 5.21
CA GLY A 127 -6.59 -5.86 5.61
C GLY A 127 -5.78 -5.37 6.81
N ILE A 128 -4.56 -5.91 6.94
CA ILE A 128 -3.70 -5.73 8.12
C ILE A 128 -3.06 -4.34 8.13
N PHE A 129 -2.59 -3.85 6.99
CA PHE A 129 -1.65 -2.72 6.96
C PHE A 129 -2.24 -1.39 6.49
N ASN A 130 -3.44 -1.35 5.90
CA ASN A 130 -3.90 -0.13 5.24
C ASN A 130 -4.00 1.08 6.17
N GLU A 131 -4.42 0.90 7.41
CA GLU A 131 -4.54 1.97 8.40
C GLU A 131 -3.19 2.41 9.00
N ILE A 132 -2.13 1.59 8.89
CA ILE A 132 -0.80 1.88 9.47
C ILE A 132 0.30 2.03 8.42
N ARG A 133 -0.04 1.96 7.14
CA ARG A 133 0.92 1.90 6.01
C ARG A 133 1.90 3.07 5.92
N TYR A 134 1.58 4.19 6.54
CA TYR A 134 2.44 5.38 6.54
C TYR A 134 3.32 5.50 7.79
N ILE A 135 3.17 4.60 8.77
CA ILE A 135 3.93 4.63 10.02
C ILE A 135 5.09 3.65 9.90
N GLY A 136 6.20 4.13 9.34
CA GLY A 136 7.34 3.26 9.04
C GLY A 136 7.92 2.54 10.25
N THR A 137 7.82 3.09 11.46
CA THR A 137 8.27 2.42 12.69
C THR A 137 7.44 1.19 13.06
N LEU A 138 6.21 1.06 12.55
CA LEU A 138 5.34 -0.11 12.77
C LEU A 138 5.54 -1.19 11.70
N LEU A 139 6.13 -0.86 10.56
CA LEU A 139 6.32 -1.79 9.45
C LEU A 139 7.67 -2.51 9.57
N PRO A 140 7.75 -3.83 9.33
CA PRO A 140 9.03 -4.54 9.35
C PRO A 140 9.90 -4.26 8.13
N LEU A 141 9.32 -3.95 6.97
CA LEU A 141 9.95 -3.51 5.74
C LEU A 141 9.52 -2.08 5.40
N PHE A 142 10.17 -1.43 4.45
CA PHE A 142 9.75 -0.10 3.95
C PHE A 142 8.34 -0.17 3.36
N ARG A 143 8.08 -1.20 2.58
CA ARG A 143 6.76 -1.56 2.07
C ARG A 143 6.43 -2.98 2.49
N VAL A 144 5.18 -3.25 2.78
CA VAL A 144 4.70 -4.57 3.17
C VAL A 144 3.56 -4.97 2.27
N GLY A 145 3.53 -6.26 1.92
CA GLY A 145 2.46 -6.83 1.10
C GLY A 145 2.23 -6.06 -0.21
N ASN A 146 3.31 -5.65 -0.91
CA ASN A 146 3.23 -4.76 -2.08
C ASN A 146 2.30 -5.30 -3.19
N ALA A 147 2.19 -6.61 -3.36
CA ALA A 147 1.27 -7.22 -4.29
C ALA A 147 -0.22 -7.00 -3.92
N VAL A 148 -0.52 -6.85 -2.63
CA VAL A 148 -1.88 -6.66 -2.11
C VAL A 148 -2.21 -5.18 -1.95
N TYR A 149 -1.32 -4.39 -1.38
CA TYR A 149 -1.61 -3.00 -1.02
C TYR A 149 -1.30 -2.00 -2.14
N GLY A 150 -0.15 -2.13 -2.79
CA GLY A 150 0.28 -1.17 -3.83
C GLY A 150 0.17 0.28 -3.36
N GLU A 151 -0.04 1.21 -4.29
CA GLU A 151 -0.25 2.64 -4.02
C GLU A 151 -1.73 3.05 -4.22
N THR A 152 -2.65 2.14 -3.98
CA THR A 152 -4.08 2.30 -4.30
C THR A 152 -4.96 1.87 -3.13
N LEU A 153 -6.25 2.21 -3.18
CA LEU A 153 -7.26 1.78 -2.21
C LEU A 153 -6.92 2.20 -0.76
N GLU A 154 -6.51 3.43 -0.57
CA GLU A 154 -6.00 3.93 0.71
C GLU A 154 -7.08 4.52 1.60
N PHE A 155 -8.09 5.16 1.00
CA PHE A 155 -9.15 5.87 1.72
C PHE A 155 -10.51 5.72 1.04
N VAL A 156 -11.57 6.11 1.74
CA VAL A 156 -12.94 6.23 1.24
C VAL A 156 -13.52 7.57 1.66
N ASP A 157 -14.04 8.33 0.69
CA ASP A 157 -14.81 9.54 0.92
C ASP A 157 -16.25 9.16 1.17
N GLY A 158 -16.69 9.16 2.44
CA GLY A 158 -18.01 8.68 2.80
C GLY A 158 -18.19 8.42 4.29
N VAL A 159 -18.93 7.38 4.60
CA VAL A 159 -19.27 6.99 5.97
C VAL A 159 -18.67 5.62 6.28
N VAL A 160 -18.11 5.49 7.49
CA VAL A 160 -17.62 4.22 8.05
C VAL A 160 -18.32 3.98 9.37
N LEU A 161 -18.85 2.78 9.55
CA LEU A 161 -19.48 2.28 10.77
C LEU A 161 -18.60 1.17 11.32
N ARG A 162 -18.21 1.25 12.59
CA ARG A 162 -17.42 0.22 13.24
C ARG A 162 -18.07 -0.19 14.56
N LYS A 163 -18.14 -1.49 14.81
CA LYS A 163 -18.66 -2.03 16.07
C LYS A 163 -17.90 -3.31 16.45
N PRO A 164 -17.31 -3.36 17.65
CA PRO A 164 -16.81 -4.59 18.24
C PRO A 164 -17.96 -5.38 18.85
N PHE A 165 -17.84 -6.71 18.83
CA PHE A 165 -18.73 -7.66 19.48
C PHE A 165 -17.90 -8.62 20.30
N ASP A 166 -18.22 -8.71 21.58
CA ASP A 166 -17.69 -9.74 22.47
C ASP A 166 -18.58 -10.99 22.34
N LEU A 167 -17.95 -12.13 22.04
CA LEU A 167 -18.65 -13.42 21.89
C LEU A 167 -18.49 -14.32 23.12
N GLY A 168 -17.74 -13.87 24.13
CA GLY A 168 -17.36 -14.66 25.30
C GLY A 168 -16.22 -15.64 25.02
N SER A 169 -15.67 -16.22 26.09
CA SER A 169 -14.56 -17.18 26.01
C SER A 169 -13.35 -16.62 25.21
N ASP A 170 -13.05 -15.32 25.35
CA ASP A 170 -11.96 -14.60 24.71
C ASP A 170 -12.04 -14.51 23.17
N TRP A 171 -13.20 -14.82 22.59
CA TRP A 171 -13.51 -14.55 21.21
C TRP A 171 -14.15 -13.18 21.03
N SER A 172 -13.70 -12.42 20.04
CA SER A 172 -14.36 -11.17 19.65
C SER A 172 -14.39 -10.97 18.15
N ILE A 173 -15.34 -10.15 17.67
CA ILE A 173 -15.45 -9.73 16.28
C ILE A 173 -15.37 -8.22 16.22
N ASP A 174 -14.50 -7.69 15.34
CA ASP A 174 -14.54 -6.30 14.93
C ASP A 174 -15.20 -6.22 13.54
N ALA A 175 -16.42 -5.66 13.50
CA ALA A 175 -17.14 -5.45 12.27
C ALA A 175 -17.05 -4.00 11.82
N THR A 176 -16.71 -3.80 10.54
CA THR A 176 -16.68 -2.48 9.90
C THR A 176 -17.46 -2.51 8.60
N LEU A 177 -18.35 -1.54 8.40
CA LEU A 177 -19.07 -1.30 7.15
C LEU A 177 -18.72 0.09 6.64
N PHE A 178 -18.74 0.29 5.32
CA PHE A 178 -18.49 1.60 4.73
C PHE A 178 -19.25 1.79 3.42
N GLY A 179 -19.51 3.06 3.11
CA GLY A 179 -20.10 3.48 1.83
C GLY A 179 -19.56 4.84 1.41
N GLY A 180 -19.40 5.03 0.09
CA GLY A 180 -18.89 6.29 -0.45
C GLY A 180 -18.24 6.16 -1.82
N GLY A 181 -17.11 6.83 -2.03
CA GLY A 181 -16.31 6.76 -3.24
C GLY A 181 -14.83 6.96 -2.95
N TYR A 182 -13.97 6.68 -3.93
CA TYR A 182 -12.52 6.93 -3.82
C TYR A 182 -11.88 7.04 -5.20
N ASP A 183 -10.69 7.66 -5.24
CA ASP A 183 -9.89 7.72 -6.46
C ASP A 183 -8.89 6.58 -6.49
N LEU A 184 -8.87 5.86 -7.62
CA LEU A 184 -7.92 4.80 -7.90
C LEU A 184 -6.83 5.34 -8.82
N LYS A 185 -5.59 5.34 -8.34
CA LYS A 185 -4.41 5.63 -9.15
C LYS A 185 -3.78 4.31 -9.57
N ALA A 186 -3.64 4.07 -10.85
CA ALA A 186 -3.07 2.84 -11.37
C ALA A 186 -1.99 3.11 -12.41
N GLN A 187 -0.96 2.27 -12.41
CA GLN A 187 0.10 2.26 -13.40
C GLN A 187 -0.18 1.13 -14.39
N ILE A 188 -0.35 1.48 -15.65
CA ILE A 188 -0.65 0.54 -16.73
C ILE A 188 0.51 0.50 -17.70
N PRO A 189 1.24 -0.62 -17.80
CA PRO A 189 2.25 -0.79 -18.84
C PRO A 189 1.61 -0.73 -20.23
N THR A 190 2.22 0.03 -21.14
CA THR A 190 1.84 0.12 -22.56
C THR A 190 3.01 -0.35 -23.43
N SER A 191 2.79 -0.51 -24.74
CA SER A 191 3.87 -0.90 -25.67
C SER A 191 4.97 0.16 -25.80
N THR A 192 4.68 1.41 -25.46
CA THR A 192 5.62 2.54 -25.65
C THR A 192 6.05 3.19 -24.35
N GLY A 193 5.50 2.79 -23.21
CA GLY A 193 5.80 3.40 -21.92
C GLY A 193 4.92 2.87 -20.82
N VAL A 194 4.77 3.69 -19.78
CA VAL A 194 3.85 3.43 -18.68
C VAL A 194 2.85 4.57 -18.64
N SER A 195 1.57 4.24 -18.73
CA SER A 195 0.48 5.18 -18.56
C SER A 195 0.04 5.19 -17.10
N VAL A 196 -0.27 6.35 -16.58
CA VAL A 196 -0.86 6.50 -15.24
C VAL A 196 -2.31 6.92 -15.41
N VAL A 197 -3.19 6.17 -14.77
CA VAL A 197 -4.63 6.41 -14.79
C VAL A 197 -5.07 6.83 -13.39
N ASN A 198 -5.85 7.90 -13.33
CA ASN A 198 -6.59 8.28 -12.13
C ASN A 198 -8.09 8.12 -12.44
N THR A 199 -8.74 7.19 -11.76
CA THR A 199 -10.15 6.84 -11.99
C THR A 199 -10.96 7.06 -10.73
N ARG A 200 -12.07 7.78 -10.82
CA ARG A 200 -13.04 7.88 -9.73
C ARG A 200 -13.85 6.59 -9.64
N ASN A 201 -13.90 6.00 -8.47
CA ASN A 201 -14.76 4.88 -8.12
C ASN A 201 -15.91 5.41 -7.26
N GLU A 202 -17.11 5.18 -7.71
CA GLU A 202 -18.35 5.66 -7.09
C GLU A 202 -19.22 4.49 -6.62
N ASN A 203 -20.25 4.82 -5.83
CA ASN A 203 -21.21 3.84 -5.30
C ASN A 203 -20.48 2.65 -4.64
N THR A 204 -19.42 2.97 -3.91
CA THR A 204 -18.64 2.00 -3.17
C THR A 204 -19.40 1.59 -1.92
N VAL A 205 -19.60 0.29 -1.75
CA VAL A 205 -20.14 -0.30 -0.52
C VAL A 205 -19.28 -1.50 -0.17
N GLY A 206 -18.95 -1.63 1.10
CA GLY A 206 -18.12 -2.74 1.55
C GLY A 206 -18.04 -2.87 3.06
N GLY A 207 -17.24 -3.82 3.49
CA GLY A 207 -17.00 -4.05 4.90
C GLY A 207 -15.80 -4.95 5.15
N GLN A 208 -15.40 -4.99 6.40
CA GLN A 208 -14.34 -5.85 6.94
C GLN A 208 -14.81 -6.46 8.24
N LEU A 209 -14.49 -7.74 8.41
CA LEU A 209 -14.67 -8.47 9.65
C LEU A 209 -13.31 -8.99 10.11
N TRP A 210 -12.98 -8.76 11.38
CA TRP A 210 -11.90 -9.43 12.06
C TRP A 210 -12.46 -10.33 13.14
N VAL A 211 -11.98 -11.54 13.22
CA VAL A 211 -12.26 -12.50 14.29
C VAL A 211 -10.97 -12.62 15.10
N ASN A 212 -10.98 -12.16 16.32
CA ASN A 212 -9.91 -12.32 17.28
C ASN A 212 -10.16 -13.66 18.03
N THR A 213 -9.14 -14.49 18.07
CA THR A 213 -9.20 -15.82 18.72
C THR A 213 -8.80 -15.73 20.18
N PRO A 214 -9.06 -16.76 20.99
CA PRO A 214 -8.56 -16.83 22.38
C PRO A 214 -7.03 -16.92 22.48
N ILE A 215 -6.34 -17.14 21.37
CA ILE A 215 -4.88 -17.14 21.35
C ILE A 215 -4.41 -15.70 21.11
N ASP A 216 -3.78 -15.10 22.11
CA ASP A 216 -3.27 -13.74 22.03
C ASP A 216 -2.41 -13.54 20.79
N GLY A 217 -2.70 -12.49 20.03
CA GLY A 217 -2.00 -12.14 18.81
C GLY A 217 -2.43 -12.91 17.57
N VAL A 218 -3.40 -13.85 17.66
CA VAL A 218 -3.93 -14.60 16.51
C VAL A 218 -5.30 -14.09 16.11
N ARG A 219 -5.43 -13.62 14.85
CA ARG A 219 -6.71 -13.20 14.27
C ARG A 219 -6.80 -13.53 12.78
N VAL A 220 -8.02 -13.65 12.31
CA VAL A 220 -8.33 -13.83 10.89
C VAL A 220 -9.33 -12.77 10.44
N GLY A 221 -9.25 -12.36 9.19
CA GLY A 221 -10.09 -11.30 8.66
C GLY A 221 -10.59 -11.57 7.25
N ALA A 222 -11.69 -10.94 6.92
CA ALA A 222 -12.22 -10.90 5.56
C ALA A 222 -12.73 -9.50 5.24
N PHE A 223 -12.41 -9.02 4.06
CA PHE A 223 -12.87 -7.76 3.51
C PHE A 223 -13.55 -8.02 2.16
N ALA A 224 -14.62 -7.28 1.92
CA ALA A 224 -15.26 -7.25 0.60
C ALA A 224 -15.72 -5.83 0.29
N ASN A 225 -15.58 -5.42 -0.96
CA ASN A 225 -16.23 -4.22 -1.47
C ASN A 225 -16.71 -4.39 -2.90
N ASN A 226 -17.68 -3.55 -3.26
CA ASN A 226 -18.19 -3.43 -4.61
C ASN A 226 -18.24 -1.96 -4.99
N TYR A 227 -17.80 -1.62 -6.20
CA TYR A 227 -17.76 -0.25 -6.70
C TYR A 227 -17.94 -0.18 -8.21
N MET A 228 -18.25 1.02 -8.71
CA MET A 228 -18.31 1.33 -10.13
C MET A 228 -17.17 2.31 -10.46
N SER A 229 -16.32 1.93 -11.42
CA SER A 229 -15.31 2.84 -11.94
C SER A 229 -15.89 3.73 -13.02
N THR A 230 -15.74 5.03 -12.87
CA THR A 230 -16.09 6.00 -13.91
C THR A 230 -14.89 6.14 -14.84
N PRO A 231 -15.03 5.88 -16.15
CA PRO A 231 -13.94 6.11 -17.09
C PRO A 231 -13.49 7.56 -17.03
N SER A 232 -12.19 7.80 -17.15
CA SER A 232 -11.73 9.15 -17.42
C SER A 232 -12.31 9.62 -18.76
N ALA A 233 -12.52 10.93 -18.94
CA ALA A 233 -13.14 11.51 -20.14
C ALA A 233 -12.43 11.14 -21.47
N THR A 234 -11.30 10.47 -21.41
CA THR A 234 -10.48 10.02 -22.55
C THR A 234 -10.74 8.58 -23.00
N LEU A 235 -11.58 7.81 -22.27
CA LEU A 235 -11.86 6.42 -22.62
C LEU A 235 -13.15 6.30 -23.47
N PRO A 236 -13.14 5.49 -24.55
CA PRO A 236 -14.32 5.26 -25.37
C PRO A 236 -15.49 4.68 -24.60
N GLU A 237 -16.72 4.92 -25.08
CA GLU A 237 -17.98 4.46 -24.47
C GLU A 237 -18.05 2.94 -24.26
N ALA A 238 -17.39 2.14 -25.11
CA ALA A 238 -17.26 0.69 -24.96
C ALA A 238 -16.48 0.25 -23.70
N GLN A 239 -15.80 1.18 -23.05
CA GLN A 239 -15.02 0.96 -21.82
C GLN A 239 -15.75 1.57 -20.60
N ARG A 240 -17.05 1.72 -20.65
CA ARG A 240 -17.88 2.29 -19.57
C ARG A 240 -17.75 1.54 -18.24
N PRO A 241 -18.14 2.18 -17.14
CA PRO A 241 -17.85 1.76 -15.80
C PRO A 241 -18.22 0.29 -15.57
N ASN A 242 -17.21 -0.47 -15.20
CA ASN A 242 -17.36 -1.84 -14.78
C ASN A 242 -17.63 -1.89 -13.29
N ARG A 243 -18.58 -2.70 -12.91
CA ARG A 243 -18.73 -3.07 -11.51
C ARG A 243 -17.58 -3.99 -11.14
N THR A 244 -16.81 -3.58 -10.14
CA THR A 244 -15.71 -4.39 -9.61
C THR A 244 -16.08 -4.87 -8.21
N THR A 245 -15.88 -6.15 -7.97
CA THR A 245 -15.96 -6.74 -6.63
C THR A 245 -14.57 -7.16 -6.19
N THR A 246 -14.17 -6.72 -5.01
CA THR A 246 -12.89 -7.09 -4.39
C THR A 246 -13.17 -7.93 -3.15
N PHE A 247 -12.40 -8.98 -2.98
CA PHE A 247 -12.31 -9.75 -1.73
C PHE A 247 -10.87 -9.72 -1.24
N LEU A 248 -10.69 -9.66 0.06
CA LEU A 248 -9.40 -9.82 0.74
C LEU A 248 -9.61 -10.72 1.94
N TYR A 249 -8.76 -11.72 2.08
CA TYR A 249 -8.69 -12.60 3.24
C TYR A 249 -7.35 -12.40 3.93
N SER A 250 -7.37 -12.30 5.24
CA SER A 250 -6.20 -11.98 6.06
C SER A 250 -6.07 -12.98 7.20
N ALA A 251 -4.84 -13.36 7.50
CA ALA A 251 -4.50 -14.12 8.70
C ALA A 251 -3.24 -13.53 9.32
N GLU A 252 -3.25 -13.35 10.62
CA GLU A 252 -2.15 -12.79 11.38
C GLU A 252 -1.95 -13.56 12.68
N ALA A 253 -0.68 -13.86 12.97
CA ALA A 253 -0.22 -14.38 14.26
C ALA A 253 1.00 -13.57 14.69
N VAL A 254 0.89 -12.81 15.77
CA VAL A 254 1.95 -11.92 16.28
C VAL A 254 2.23 -12.25 17.72
N PHE A 255 3.42 -12.79 17.98
CA PHE A 255 3.94 -13.10 19.30
C PHE A 255 5.17 -12.23 19.61
N SER A 256 5.60 -12.22 20.85
CA SER A 256 6.75 -11.41 21.27
C SER A 256 8.03 -11.73 20.48
N LYS A 257 8.27 -13.01 20.16
CA LYS A 257 9.51 -13.49 19.51
C LYS A 257 9.38 -13.77 18.02
N ALA A 258 8.15 -13.85 17.49
CA ALA A 258 7.93 -14.19 16.09
C ALA A 258 6.56 -13.71 15.62
N PHE A 259 6.41 -13.52 14.32
CA PHE A 259 5.12 -13.25 13.69
C PHE A 259 5.02 -13.93 12.33
N ALA A 260 3.78 -14.20 11.93
CA ALA A 260 3.43 -14.64 10.58
C ALA A 260 2.18 -13.89 10.13
N ARG A 261 2.13 -13.51 8.85
CA ARG A 261 1.01 -12.81 8.21
C ARG A 261 0.83 -13.31 6.80
N ALA A 262 -0.39 -13.42 6.38
CA ALA A 262 -0.72 -13.75 5.00
C ALA A 262 -2.00 -13.02 4.60
N GLU A 263 -2.04 -12.54 3.37
CA GLU A 263 -3.24 -11.97 2.78
C GLU A 263 -3.37 -12.39 1.32
N TYR A 264 -4.60 -12.64 0.89
CA TYR A 264 -4.96 -12.97 -0.48
C TYR A 264 -6.11 -12.07 -0.94
N THR A 265 -5.95 -11.41 -2.08
CA THR A 265 -6.98 -10.53 -2.64
C THR A 265 -7.33 -10.93 -4.07
N THR A 266 -8.59 -10.71 -4.43
CA THR A 266 -9.08 -10.86 -5.80
C THR A 266 -9.86 -9.63 -6.20
N PHE A 267 -9.71 -9.22 -7.47
CA PHE A 267 -10.52 -8.20 -8.12
C PHE A 267 -11.25 -8.87 -9.27
N LYS A 268 -12.58 -8.84 -9.24
CA LYS A 268 -13.44 -9.37 -10.29
C LYS A 268 -14.25 -8.25 -10.90
N GLN A 269 -14.06 -7.99 -12.18
CA GLN A 269 -14.85 -6.99 -12.90
C GLN A 269 -15.98 -7.67 -13.70
N THR A 270 -17.16 -7.12 -13.78
CA THR A 270 -18.25 -7.58 -14.63
C THR A 270 -18.41 -6.62 -15.80
N LYS A 271 -18.65 -7.16 -17.01
CA LYS A 271 -19.02 -6.42 -18.23
C LYS A 271 -17.89 -5.62 -18.93
N SER A 272 -16.67 -6.11 -18.98
CA SER A 272 -15.70 -5.58 -19.93
C SER A 272 -15.33 -6.62 -21.00
N PRO A 273 -15.30 -6.26 -22.30
CA PRO A 273 -14.85 -7.17 -23.33
C PRO A 273 -13.35 -7.52 -23.18
N ASN A 274 -12.56 -6.60 -22.60
CA ASN A 274 -11.11 -6.76 -22.40
C ASN A 274 -10.76 -7.02 -20.93
N PHE A 275 -11.55 -7.81 -20.27
CA PHE A 275 -11.56 -7.99 -18.86
C PHE A 275 -10.27 -8.61 -18.29
N VAL A 276 -9.80 -8.07 -17.18
CA VAL A 276 -8.67 -8.58 -16.40
C VAL A 276 -9.13 -8.92 -15.01
N ASP A 277 -9.21 -10.23 -14.69
CA ASP A 277 -9.29 -10.70 -13.31
C ASP A 277 -7.89 -10.56 -12.70
N PHE A 278 -7.81 -9.90 -11.56
CA PHE A 278 -6.57 -9.78 -10.82
C PHE A 278 -6.67 -10.59 -9.54
N SER A 279 -5.59 -11.27 -9.20
CA SER A 279 -5.41 -11.88 -7.88
C SER A 279 -4.00 -11.66 -7.39
N SER A 280 -3.84 -11.46 -6.10
CA SER A 280 -2.52 -11.36 -5.50
C SER A 280 -2.53 -11.84 -4.06
N TYR A 281 -1.36 -12.21 -3.58
CA TYR A 281 -1.16 -12.56 -2.18
C TYR A 281 0.25 -12.19 -1.73
N TYR A 282 0.40 -12.11 -0.43
CA TYR A 282 1.71 -12.16 0.21
C TYR A 282 1.68 -13.08 1.41
N VAL A 283 2.86 -13.59 1.75
CA VAL A 283 3.15 -14.26 3.00
C VAL A 283 4.39 -13.61 3.61
N GLN A 284 4.30 -13.24 4.87
CA GLN A 284 5.38 -12.61 5.61
C GLN A 284 5.59 -13.37 6.92
N ALA A 285 6.84 -13.63 7.26
CA ALA A 285 7.22 -14.19 8.54
C ALA A 285 8.45 -13.46 9.09
N GLY A 286 8.51 -13.32 10.40
CA GLY A 286 9.65 -12.69 11.05
C GLY A 286 9.90 -13.24 12.44
N VAL A 287 11.13 -13.04 12.90
CA VAL A 287 11.56 -13.38 14.25
C VAL A 287 12.22 -12.16 14.90
N ASN A 288 12.03 -12.03 16.20
CA ASN A 288 12.61 -10.97 17.04
C ASN A 288 13.65 -11.58 17.96
N PRO A 289 14.93 -11.73 17.52
CA PRO A 289 16.01 -12.27 18.36
C PRO A 289 16.22 -11.44 19.64
N THR A 290 15.97 -10.13 19.53
CA THR A 290 15.93 -9.20 20.65
C THR A 290 14.70 -8.29 20.50
N GLU A 291 14.38 -7.51 21.53
CA GLU A 291 13.29 -6.50 21.46
C GLU A 291 13.54 -5.43 20.39
N GLN A 292 14.80 -5.20 20.04
CA GLN A 292 15.22 -4.16 19.11
C GLN A 292 15.44 -4.69 17.69
N LEU A 293 15.66 -6.00 17.51
CA LEU A 293 16.05 -6.59 16.24
C LEU A 293 14.95 -7.48 15.68
N THR A 294 14.52 -7.22 14.45
CA THR A 294 13.60 -8.05 13.70
C THR A 294 14.28 -8.54 12.41
N LEU A 295 14.23 -9.83 12.17
CA LEU A 295 14.57 -10.44 10.88
C LEU A 295 13.26 -10.84 10.21
N VAL A 296 13.10 -10.50 8.93
CA VAL A 296 11.84 -10.72 8.20
C VAL A 296 12.11 -11.29 6.81
N ALA A 297 11.24 -12.18 6.40
CA ALA A 297 11.12 -12.68 5.02
C ALA A 297 9.70 -12.44 4.53
N GLU A 298 9.56 -12.03 3.27
CA GLU A 298 8.27 -11.82 2.62
C GLU A 298 8.30 -12.38 1.20
N TYR A 299 7.21 -13.00 0.78
CA TYR A 299 6.96 -13.40 -0.60
C TYR A 299 5.67 -12.76 -1.10
N ASN A 300 5.73 -12.13 -2.24
CA ASN A 300 4.59 -11.52 -2.93
C ASN A 300 4.38 -12.16 -4.30
N ASP A 301 3.13 -12.37 -4.71
CA ASP A 301 2.75 -12.82 -6.06
C ASP A 301 1.49 -12.05 -6.51
N GLY A 302 1.54 -11.46 -7.67
CA GLY A 302 0.40 -10.80 -8.32
C GLY A 302 0.19 -11.34 -9.74
N ARG A 303 -1.07 -11.59 -10.13
CA ARG A 303 -1.43 -12.17 -11.43
C ARG A 303 -2.63 -11.48 -12.05
N ASN A 304 -2.56 -11.23 -13.35
CA ASN A 304 -3.68 -10.82 -14.17
C ASN A 304 -4.13 -11.97 -15.08
N MET A 305 -5.43 -12.14 -15.23
CA MET A 305 -5.99 -13.00 -16.28
C MET A 305 -6.27 -12.14 -17.53
N VAL A 306 -5.43 -12.27 -18.54
CA VAL A 306 -5.59 -11.57 -19.82
C VAL A 306 -6.59 -12.35 -20.68
N ARG A 307 -7.63 -11.68 -21.15
CA ARG A 307 -8.61 -12.22 -22.10
C ARG A 307 -8.43 -11.60 -23.47
N PHE A 308 -8.54 -12.44 -24.48
CA PHE A 308 -8.51 -12.05 -25.89
C PHE A 308 -9.94 -12.08 -26.42
N ALA A 309 -10.69 -11.00 -26.14
CA ALA A 309 -12.09 -10.91 -26.54
C ALA A 309 -12.24 -11.07 -28.07
N ASN A 310 -13.29 -11.80 -28.50
CA ASN A 310 -13.62 -12.04 -29.89
C ASN A 310 -12.53 -12.76 -30.72
N THR A 311 -11.64 -13.49 -30.06
CA THR A 311 -10.62 -14.31 -30.73
C THR A 311 -10.68 -15.76 -30.22
N PRO A 312 -10.21 -16.74 -30.98
CA PRO A 312 -10.08 -18.12 -30.51
C PRO A 312 -8.92 -18.34 -29.53
N ILE A 313 -8.18 -17.29 -29.17
CA ILE A 313 -7.01 -17.36 -28.30
C ILE A 313 -7.47 -17.62 -26.85
N PRO A 314 -6.98 -18.67 -26.18
CA PRO A 314 -7.31 -18.94 -24.79
C PRO A 314 -6.85 -17.81 -23.84
N ASN A 315 -7.56 -17.64 -22.73
CA ASN A 315 -7.12 -16.72 -21.68
C ASN A 315 -5.74 -17.11 -21.13
N LEU A 316 -4.95 -16.11 -20.79
CA LEU A 316 -3.58 -16.28 -20.34
C LEU A 316 -3.39 -15.67 -18.94
N ALA A 317 -2.92 -16.48 -18.00
CA ALA A 317 -2.51 -15.96 -16.68
C ALA A 317 -1.14 -15.29 -16.81
N LEU A 318 -1.10 -13.97 -16.61
CA LEU A 318 0.11 -13.16 -16.66
C LEU A 318 0.60 -12.90 -15.23
N PRO A 319 1.73 -13.47 -14.80
CA PRO A 319 2.39 -13.08 -13.56
C PRO A 319 2.82 -11.60 -13.67
N LEU A 320 2.40 -10.76 -12.75
CA LEU A 320 2.83 -9.36 -12.75
C LEU A 320 4.23 -9.27 -12.17
N ASN A 321 4.35 -9.53 -10.88
CA ASN A 321 5.62 -9.60 -10.18
C ASN A 321 5.54 -10.66 -9.09
N GLN A 322 6.58 -11.50 -9.04
CA GLN A 322 6.91 -12.35 -7.91
C GLN A 322 8.08 -11.70 -7.20
N ASP A 323 7.92 -11.31 -5.94
CA ASP A 323 8.94 -10.64 -5.14
C ASP A 323 9.27 -11.47 -3.90
N VAL A 324 10.54 -11.83 -3.76
CA VAL A 324 11.10 -12.42 -2.53
C VAL A 324 11.92 -11.35 -1.84
N ALA A 325 11.52 -10.97 -0.63
CA ALA A 325 12.19 -9.98 0.18
C ALA A 325 12.77 -10.59 1.46
N LEU A 326 13.97 -10.15 1.81
CA LEU A 326 14.60 -10.40 3.10
C LEU A 326 14.97 -9.06 3.72
N GLY A 327 14.69 -8.88 5.00
CA GLY A 327 14.94 -7.63 5.68
C GLY A 327 15.43 -7.80 7.11
N VAL A 328 16.13 -6.76 7.56
CA VAL A 328 16.54 -6.56 8.94
C VAL A 328 16.02 -5.20 9.38
N SER A 329 15.30 -5.15 10.50
CA SER A 329 14.86 -3.91 11.12
C SER A 329 15.46 -3.81 12.52
N TYR A 330 16.17 -2.71 12.78
CA TYR A 330 16.74 -2.39 14.09
C TYR A 330 16.02 -1.17 14.67
N LYS A 331 15.40 -1.33 15.84
CA LYS A 331 14.62 -0.31 16.55
C LYS A 331 15.30 0.04 17.88
N PRO A 332 16.19 1.05 17.91
CA PRO A 332 16.81 1.49 19.17
C PRO A 332 15.79 2.07 20.16
N SER A 333 14.66 2.56 19.65
CA SER A 333 13.53 3.03 20.44
C SER A 333 12.21 2.77 19.69
N ALA A 334 11.08 2.98 20.35
CA ALA A 334 9.76 2.88 19.72
C ALA A 334 9.57 3.90 18.59
N GLN A 335 10.28 5.03 18.65
CA GLN A 335 10.18 6.15 17.71
C GLN A 335 11.11 6.05 16.51
N VAL A 336 12.12 5.18 16.53
CA VAL A 336 13.14 5.12 15.47
C VAL A 336 13.33 3.68 15.00
N ALA A 337 13.37 3.49 13.68
CA ALA A 337 13.70 2.20 13.06
C ALA A 337 14.68 2.40 11.88
N PHE A 338 15.72 1.62 11.84
CA PHE A 338 16.63 1.46 10.70
C PHE A 338 16.33 0.14 10.01
N LYS A 339 16.26 0.13 8.69
CA LYS A 339 15.93 -1.08 7.94
C LYS A 339 16.88 -1.26 6.76
N LEU A 340 17.26 -2.50 6.54
CA LEU A 340 17.99 -2.95 5.35
C LEU A 340 17.20 -4.08 4.70
N GLU A 341 16.96 -3.95 3.40
CA GLU A 341 16.13 -4.89 2.64
C GLU A 341 16.81 -5.28 1.35
N GLY A 342 16.67 -6.55 0.98
CA GLY A 342 17.07 -7.08 -0.31
C GLY A 342 15.90 -7.79 -0.97
N HIS A 343 15.70 -7.53 -2.26
CA HIS A 343 14.57 -8.04 -3.03
C HIS A 343 15.03 -8.72 -4.31
N ARG A 344 14.36 -9.81 -4.68
CA ARG A 344 14.42 -10.45 -5.99
C ARG A 344 13.05 -10.41 -6.62
N VAL A 345 12.91 -9.61 -7.68
CA VAL A 345 11.66 -9.45 -8.43
C VAL A 345 11.76 -10.15 -9.77
N GLU A 346 10.75 -10.96 -10.11
CA GLU A 346 10.63 -11.63 -11.39
C GLU A 346 9.22 -11.49 -11.94
N GLY A 347 9.06 -11.08 -13.20
CA GLY A 347 7.75 -10.90 -13.82
C GLY A 347 7.77 -9.93 -15.00
N TYR A 348 6.67 -9.16 -15.13
CA TYR A 348 6.45 -8.28 -16.28
C TYR A 348 6.03 -6.85 -15.90
N GLN A 349 5.85 -6.56 -14.62
CA GLN A 349 5.47 -5.22 -14.14
C GLN A 349 6.69 -4.49 -13.58
N PHE A 350 7.30 -3.65 -14.41
CA PHE A 350 8.41 -2.77 -14.06
C PHE A 350 8.03 -1.32 -14.38
N ASP A 351 8.83 -0.36 -13.94
CA ASP A 351 8.62 1.07 -14.24
C ASP A 351 9.00 1.41 -15.69
N THR A 352 9.50 0.43 -16.45
CA THR A 352 9.74 0.49 -17.89
C THR A 352 9.01 -0.63 -18.58
N PRO A 353 8.57 -0.45 -19.83
CA PRO A 353 7.91 -1.50 -20.61
C PRO A 353 8.81 -2.71 -20.77
N VAL A 354 8.25 -3.89 -20.53
CA VAL A 354 8.87 -5.17 -20.85
C VAL A 354 7.89 -6.02 -21.67
N PRO A 355 8.38 -6.78 -22.67
CA PRO A 355 7.52 -7.71 -23.41
C PRO A 355 6.88 -8.71 -22.45
N SER A 356 5.56 -8.89 -22.53
CA SER A 356 4.83 -9.80 -21.63
C SER A 356 4.12 -10.92 -22.39
N VAL A 357 3.40 -10.59 -23.47
CA VAL A 357 2.62 -11.54 -24.24
C VAL A 357 3.05 -11.51 -25.71
N ILE A 358 3.30 -12.68 -26.27
CA ILE A 358 3.56 -12.88 -27.71
C ILE A 358 2.28 -13.45 -28.31
N VAL A 359 1.65 -12.67 -29.21
CA VAL A 359 0.50 -13.10 -29.98
C VAL A 359 0.98 -13.49 -31.36
N PRO A 360 0.76 -14.73 -31.83
CA PRO A 360 1.17 -15.14 -33.18
C PRO A 360 0.32 -14.45 -34.22
N THR A 361 0.92 -14.13 -35.37
CA THR A 361 0.27 -13.53 -36.53
C THR A 361 -0.30 -14.58 -37.51
N ALA A 362 0.05 -15.86 -37.31
CA ALA A 362 -0.39 -16.99 -38.12
C ALA A 362 -0.75 -18.19 -37.22
N PRO A 363 -1.61 -19.10 -37.67
CA PRO A 363 -1.95 -20.33 -36.93
C PRO A 363 -0.72 -21.19 -36.61
N PRO A 364 -0.72 -21.85 -35.41
CA PRO A 364 -1.80 -21.86 -34.42
C PRO A 364 -1.87 -20.55 -33.61
N LEU A 365 -3.09 -20.01 -33.43
CA LEU A 365 -3.33 -18.76 -32.72
C LEU A 365 -3.33 -19.01 -31.19
N VAL A 366 -2.18 -19.31 -30.63
CA VAL A 366 -1.99 -19.52 -29.19
C VAL A 366 -1.06 -18.44 -28.64
N ALA A 367 -1.59 -17.53 -27.84
CA ALA A 367 -0.78 -16.54 -27.15
C ALA A 367 0.12 -17.23 -26.11
N ARG A 368 1.34 -16.76 -25.97
CA ARG A 368 2.32 -17.26 -24.98
C ARG A 368 3.00 -16.11 -24.25
N LEU A 369 3.49 -16.41 -23.05
CA LEU A 369 4.32 -15.46 -22.32
C LEU A 369 5.68 -15.28 -23.00
N ALA A 370 6.17 -14.06 -23.05
CA ALA A 370 7.57 -13.78 -23.29
C ALA A 370 8.41 -14.28 -22.08
N PRO A 371 9.74 -14.40 -22.20
CA PRO A 371 10.58 -14.71 -21.04
C PRO A 371 10.42 -13.65 -19.93
N ALA A 372 10.11 -14.09 -18.72
CA ALA A 372 9.99 -13.19 -17.59
C ALA A 372 11.31 -12.46 -17.34
N GLN A 373 11.20 -11.20 -16.93
CA GLN A 373 12.36 -10.40 -16.59
C GLN A 373 12.63 -10.51 -15.07
N ARG A 374 13.91 -10.36 -14.70
CA ARG A 374 14.34 -10.41 -13.30
C ARG A 374 15.21 -9.21 -12.98
N THR A 375 15.02 -8.64 -11.79
CA THR A 375 15.89 -7.62 -11.21
C THR A 375 16.05 -7.86 -9.72
N TYR A 376 17.17 -7.43 -9.18
CA TYR A 376 17.42 -7.37 -7.74
C TYR A 376 17.50 -5.91 -7.33
N TYR A 377 16.99 -5.61 -6.16
CA TYR A 377 17.20 -4.27 -5.57
C TYR A 377 17.40 -4.36 -4.07
N GLY A 378 18.08 -3.36 -3.55
CA GLY A 378 18.28 -3.16 -2.12
C GLY A 378 17.72 -1.82 -1.68
N LEU A 379 17.26 -1.76 -0.45
CA LEU A 379 16.75 -0.56 0.22
C LEU A 379 17.41 -0.42 1.59
N LEU A 380 17.90 0.78 1.88
CA LEU A 380 18.28 1.22 3.22
C LEU A 380 17.34 2.35 3.62
N SER A 381 16.68 2.23 4.76
CA SER A 381 15.72 3.24 5.22
C SER A 381 15.86 3.55 6.69
N VAL A 382 15.46 4.76 7.06
CA VAL A 382 15.24 5.20 8.42
C VAL A 382 13.80 5.68 8.56
N ALA A 383 13.13 5.23 9.60
CA ALA A 383 11.78 5.66 9.97
C ALA A 383 11.81 6.31 11.35
N PHE A 384 11.00 7.35 11.49
CA PHE A 384 10.81 8.10 12.72
C PHE A 384 9.33 8.34 12.96
N SER A 385 8.88 8.31 14.23
CA SER A 385 7.51 8.67 14.63
C SER A 385 7.49 9.36 16.00
N PHE A 386 6.54 10.24 16.20
CA PHE A 386 6.31 10.95 17.48
C PHE A 386 4.81 11.12 17.74
#